data_ff88c6f10dc4321d1b5fc9361bdf905f
#
_entry.id   ff88c6f10dc4321d1b5fc9361bdf905f
#
_cell.length_a   1.000
_cell.length_b   1.000
_cell.length_c   1.000
_cell.angle_alpha   90.00
_cell.angle_beta   90.00
_cell.angle_gamma   90.00
#
_symmetry.space_group_name_H-M   'P 1'
#
loop_
_entity.id
_entity.type
_entity.pdbx_description
1 polymer ?
#
loop_
_entity_poly.entity_id
_entity_poly.type
_entity_poly.pdbx_seq_one_letter_code
_entity_poly.pdbx_strand_id
1 'polypeptide(L)'
;MIDSRFPTYCYRVDARDQIVWVDAAWLAFARENGAADLTEDSVKGRSLWEFIADDGTRCFYREIHRRIRSSGQASVIPIRCDSPNLKRHMQLTVSCEPEGTLHYRSVLLRVELRTRFALLEPSTKRTTNRLTMCSCCKRVLIEPVGWLALEAVAAKLNLFESESAPCLFYTVCPDCIDAAHHQSSQ
;
A
#
# COMPACT_ATOMS: atom_id res chain seq x y z
N MET A 1 -20.41 15.18 -3.77
CA MET A 1 -19.74 15.53 -5.03
C MET A 1 -18.31 15.00 -4.94
N ILE A 2 -17.90 14.12 -5.85
CA ILE A 2 -16.53 13.61 -5.91
C ILE A 2 -15.70 14.69 -6.57
N ASP A 3 -14.69 15.21 -5.87
CA ASP A 3 -13.76 16.21 -6.41
C ASP A 3 -12.93 15.53 -7.53
N SER A 4 -13.27 15.80 -8.79
CA SER A 4 -12.65 15.21 -9.98
C SER A 4 -11.19 15.64 -10.20
N ARG A 5 -10.63 16.45 -9.29
CA ARG A 5 -9.27 16.98 -9.40
C ARG A 5 -8.18 15.97 -8.99
N PHE A 6 -8.55 14.90 -8.28
CA PHE A 6 -7.58 13.92 -7.79
C PHE A 6 -7.79 12.55 -8.43
N PRO A 7 -6.73 11.94 -9.03
CA PRO A 7 -6.80 10.59 -9.55
C PRO A 7 -7.29 9.61 -8.47
N THR A 8 -8.25 8.79 -8.83
CA THR A 8 -8.86 7.81 -7.94
C THR A 8 -8.78 6.44 -8.59
N TYR A 9 -8.49 5.42 -7.79
CA TYR A 9 -8.30 4.04 -8.21
C TYR A 9 -9.19 3.16 -7.35
N CYS A 10 -10.06 2.36 -7.98
CA CYS A 10 -11.03 1.56 -7.26
C CYS A 10 -10.98 0.08 -7.65
N TYR A 11 -11.27 -0.76 -6.64
CA TYR A 11 -11.56 -2.18 -6.86
C TYR A 11 -12.53 -2.69 -5.78
N ARG A 12 -13.12 -3.87 -6.03
CA ARG A 12 -14.03 -4.53 -5.10
C ARG A 12 -13.61 -5.96 -4.85
N VAL A 13 -13.80 -6.40 -3.62
CA VAL A 13 -13.66 -7.79 -3.22
C VAL A 13 -14.96 -8.30 -2.60
N ASP A 14 -15.29 -9.56 -2.87
CA ASP A 14 -16.48 -10.19 -2.31
C ASP A 14 -16.29 -10.59 -0.83
N ALA A 15 -17.29 -11.27 -0.25
CA ALA A 15 -17.26 -11.74 1.13
C ALA A 15 -16.15 -12.78 1.41
N ARG A 16 -15.55 -13.36 0.36
CA ARG A 16 -14.44 -14.32 0.43
C ARG A 16 -13.09 -13.68 0.12
N ASP A 17 -13.05 -12.33 0.01
CA ASP A 17 -11.87 -11.55 -0.36
C ASP A 17 -11.34 -11.86 -1.77
N GLN A 18 -12.20 -12.31 -2.69
CA GLN A 18 -11.88 -12.46 -4.10
C GLN A 18 -12.15 -11.14 -4.84
N ILE A 19 -11.23 -10.73 -5.71
CA ILE A 19 -11.41 -9.53 -6.52
C ILE A 19 -12.54 -9.78 -7.53
N VAL A 20 -13.59 -8.98 -7.45
CA VAL A 20 -14.76 -9.11 -8.33
C VAL A 20 -14.86 -8.00 -9.36
N TRP A 21 -14.15 -6.90 -9.13
CA TRP A 21 -14.15 -5.76 -10.06
C TRP A 21 -12.94 -4.86 -9.83
N VAL A 22 -12.41 -4.27 -10.89
CA VAL A 22 -11.39 -3.21 -10.88
C VAL A 22 -11.78 -2.13 -11.87
N ASP A 23 -11.45 -0.86 -11.60
CA ASP A 23 -11.67 0.21 -12.57
C ASP A 23 -10.52 0.36 -13.57
N ALA A 24 -10.78 1.06 -14.68
CA ALA A 24 -9.76 1.29 -15.71
C ALA A 24 -8.58 2.12 -15.20
N ALA A 25 -8.81 3.03 -14.25
CA ALA A 25 -7.76 3.85 -13.64
C ALA A 25 -6.83 3.00 -12.78
N TRP A 26 -7.37 2.03 -12.04
CA TRP A 26 -6.58 1.07 -11.28
C TRP A 26 -5.67 0.23 -12.19
N LEU A 27 -6.21 -0.28 -13.31
CA LEU A 27 -5.45 -1.05 -14.29
C LEU A 27 -4.35 -0.20 -14.95
N ALA A 28 -4.65 1.06 -15.29
CA ALA A 28 -3.66 1.98 -15.83
C ALA A 28 -2.52 2.22 -14.82
N PHE A 29 -2.87 2.50 -13.57
CA PHE A 29 -1.90 2.70 -12.50
C PHE A 29 -1.02 1.45 -12.27
N ALA A 30 -1.61 0.25 -12.27
CA ALA A 30 -0.88 -1.00 -12.13
C ALA A 30 0.16 -1.17 -13.26
N ARG A 31 -0.22 -0.92 -14.51
CA ARG A 31 0.67 -0.99 -15.68
C ARG A 31 1.83 0.01 -15.59
N GLU A 32 1.57 1.24 -15.19
CA GLU A 32 2.59 2.28 -14.99
C GLU A 32 3.57 1.96 -13.86
N ASN A 33 3.18 1.07 -12.93
CA ASN A 33 3.99 0.70 -11.77
C ASN A 33 4.51 -0.75 -11.81
N GLY A 34 4.74 -1.28 -13.00
CA GLY A 34 5.47 -2.54 -13.21
C GLY A 34 4.60 -3.79 -13.34
N ALA A 35 3.29 -3.64 -13.45
CA ALA A 35 2.36 -4.75 -13.67
C ALA A 35 1.71 -4.64 -15.06
N ALA A 36 2.55 -4.59 -16.12
CA ALA A 36 2.12 -4.34 -17.50
C ALA A 36 1.11 -5.37 -18.03
N ASP A 37 1.21 -6.61 -17.58
CA ASP A 37 0.39 -7.73 -18.05
C ASP A 37 -0.95 -7.87 -17.29
N LEU A 38 -1.22 -7.01 -16.29
CA LEU A 38 -2.48 -7.06 -15.55
C LEU A 38 -3.66 -6.58 -16.40
N THR A 39 -4.66 -7.44 -16.50
CA THR A 39 -5.96 -7.17 -17.12
C THR A 39 -7.07 -7.45 -16.11
N GLU A 40 -8.28 -6.97 -16.36
CA GLU A 40 -9.44 -7.28 -15.51
C GLU A 40 -9.64 -8.80 -15.38
N ASP A 41 -9.57 -9.53 -16.49
CA ASP A 41 -9.76 -10.98 -16.50
C ASP A 41 -8.66 -11.72 -15.73
N SER A 42 -7.43 -11.20 -15.72
CA SER A 42 -6.31 -11.82 -15.00
C SER A 42 -6.36 -11.66 -13.48
N VAL A 43 -7.14 -10.69 -12.99
CA VAL A 43 -7.27 -10.42 -11.54
C VAL A 43 -8.61 -10.85 -10.97
N LYS A 44 -9.68 -10.82 -11.77
CA LYS A 44 -11.03 -11.17 -11.34
C LYS A 44 -11.12 -12.64 -10.91
N GLY A 45 -11.76 -12.88 -9.78
CA GLY A 45 -11.90 -14.20 -9.16
C GLY A 45 -10.67 -14.65 -8.37
N ARG A 46 -9.57 -13.92 -8.40
CA ARG A 46 -8.38 -14.23 -7.58
C ARG A 46 -8.51 -13.65 -6.19
N SER A 47 -7.88 -14.31 -5.22
CA SER A 47 -7.83 -13.84 -3.85
C SER A 47 -6.99 -12.55 -3.75
N LEU A 48 -7.51 -11.52 -3.06
CA LEU A 48 -6.75 -10.32 -2.72
C LEU A 48 -5.41 -10.67 -2.05
N TRP A 49 -5.38 -11.74 -1.26
CA TRP A 49 -4.21 -12.16 -0.50
C TRP A 49 -3.04 -12.64 -1.37
N GLU A 50 -3.29 -12.99 -2.64
CA GLU A 50 -2.23 -13.33 -3.58
C GLU A 50 -1.40 -12.11 -4.01
N PHE A 51 -2.00 -10.90 -3.93
CA PHE A 51 -1.37 -9.64 -4.30
C PHE A 51 -0.66 -8.93 -3.13
N ILE A 52 -0.74 -9.49 -1.91
CA ILE A 52 -0.07 -8.98 -0.72
C ILE A 52 1.00 -9.99 -0.29
N ALA A 53 2.26 -9.64 -0.45
CA ALA A 53 3.37 -10.58 -0.30
C ALA A 53 3.66 -10.99 1.15
N ASP A 54 3.46 -10.08 2.13
CA ASP A 54 3.83 -10.31 3.53
C ASP A 54 2.64 -10.59 4.44
N ASP A 55 2.87 -11.41 5.46
CA ASP A 55 1.82 -11.84 6.38
C ASP A 55 1.40 -10.72 7.34
N GLY A 56 2.30 -9.82 7.72
CA GLY A 56 1.98 -8.69 8.59
C GLY A 56 0.94 -7.76 7.96
N THR A 57 1.13 -7.42 6.68
CA THR A 57 0.16 -6.62 5.92
C THR A 57 -1.14 -7.39 5.68
N ARG A 58 -1.07 -8.71 5.39
CA ARG A 58 -2.28 -9.55 5.27
C ARG A 58 -3.11 -9.57 6.57
N CYS A 59 -2.46 -9.77 7.72
CA CYS A 59 -3.12 -9.74 9.02
C CYS A 59 -3.80 -8.41 9.29
N PHE A 60 -3.12 -7.29 9.00
CA PHE A 60 -3.68 -5.96 9.15
C PHE A 60 -4.95 -5.75 8.30
N TYR A 61 -4.91 -6.09 7.02
CA TYR A 61 -6.09 -5.92 6.16
C TYR A 61 -7.21 -6.91 6.49
N ARG A 62 -6.91 -8.14 6.90
CA ARG A 62 -7.95 -9.08 7.38
C ARG A 62 -8.70 -8.54 8.60
N GLU A 63 -7.99 -7.91 9.53
CA GLU A 63 -8.62 -7.29 10.69
C GLU A 63 -9.50 -6.10 10.28
N ILE A 64 -9.06 -5.26 9.34
CA ILE A 64 -9.87 -4.19 8.75
C ILE A 64 -11.13 -4.75 8.09
N HIS A 65 -11.02 -5.80 7.26
CA HIS A 65 -12.16 -6.46 6.63
C HIS A 65 -13.18 -6.95 7.66
N ARG A 66 -12.69 -7.67 8.68
CA ARG A 66 -13.53 -8.18 9.77
C ARG A 66 -14.30 -7.05 10.46
N ARG A 67 -13.62 -5.96 10.81
CA ARG A 67 -14.22 -4.80 11.48
C ARG A 67 -15.26 -4.11 10.61
N ILE A 68 -14.92 -3.81 9.36
CA ILE A 68 -15.84 -3.12 8.44
C ILE A 68 -17.08 -3.97 8.19
N ARG A 69 -16.94 -5.27 7.96
CA ARG A 69 -18.09 -6.17 7.76
C ARG A 69 -18.97 -6.29 9.01
N SER A 70 -18.38 -6.26 10.20
CA SER A 70 -19.14 -6.36 11.45
C SER A 70 -19.82 -5.07 11.87
N SER A 71 -19.19 -3.91 11.63
CA SER A 71 -19.69 -2.61 12.08
C SER A 71 -20.46 -1.83 11.01
N GLY A 72 -20.21 -2.13 9.73
CA GLY A 72 -20.69 -1.32 8.60
C GLY A 72 -19.93 0.01 8.43
N GLN A 73 -19.03 0.36 9.35
CA GLN A 73 -18.28 1.61 9.29
C GLN A 73 -17.08 1.50 8.36
N ALA A 74 -16.93 2.49 7.47
CA ALA A 74 -15.76 2.57 6.60
C ALA A 74 -14.48 2.86 7.38
N SER A 75 -13.36 2.33 6.88
CA SER A 75 -12.02 2.64 7.38
C SER A 75 -11.31 3.57 6.39
N VAL A 76 -10.67 4.62 6.90
CA VAL A 76 -9.87 5.57 6.11
C VAL A 76 -8.42 5.47 6.57
N ILE A 77 -7.51 5.18 5.64
CA ILE A 77 -6.11 4.87 5.95
C ILE A 77 -5.22 5.75 5.08
N PRO A 78 -4.39 6.62 5.68
CA PRO A 78 -3.37 7.32 4.92
C PRO A 78 -2.28 6.32 4.50
N ILE A 79 -1.97 6.28 3.21
CA ILE A 79 -0.95 5.39 2.68
C ILE A 79 0.05 6.14 1.79
N ARG A 80 1.23 5.58 1.66
CA ARG A 80 2.22 5.98 0.65
C ARG A 80 2.36 4.88 -0.40
N CYS A 81 2.31 5.27 -1.66
CA CYS A 81 2.59 4.40 -2.80
C CYS A 81 3.78 4.96 -3.58
N ASP A 82 4.97 4.64 -3.12
CA ASP A 82 6.22 5.20 -3.64
C ASP A 82 6.78 4.37 -4.80
N SER A 83 7.39 5.06 -5.76
CA SER A 83 8.27 4.48 -6.77
C SER A 83 9.70 5.04 -6.60
N PRO A 84 10.71 4.56 -7.34
CA PRO A 84 12.09 5.01 -7.15
C PRO A 84 12.28 6.53 -7.17
N ASN A 85 11.54 7.25 -8.00
CA ASN A 85 11.67 8.70 -8.21
C ASN A 85 10.44 9.52 -7.79
N LEU A 86 9.39 8.87 -7.28
CA LEU A 86 8.16 9.51 -6.85
C LEU A 86 7.76 9.09 -5.45
N LYS A 87 7.32 10.05 -4.66
CA LYS A 87 6.67 9.86 -3.39
C LYS A 87 5.20 10.24 -3.56
N ARG A 88 4.30 9.27 -3.40
CA ARG A 88 2.86 9.48 -3.57
C ARG A 88 2.15 9.35 -2.23
N HIS A 89 1.46 10.40 -1.83
CA HIS A 89 0.57 10.40 -0.68
C HIS A 89 -0.84 10.08 -1.14
N MET A 90 -1.44 9.07 -0.57
CA MET A 90 -2.76 8.60 -0.94
C MET A 90 -3.63 8.41 0.29
N GLN A 91 -4.93 8.49 0.10
CA GLN A 91 -5.92 8.11 1.09
C GLN A 91 -6.67 6.88 0.58
N LEU A 92 -6.58 5.79 1.31
CA LEU A 92 -7.33 4.57 1.05
C LEU A 92 -8.58 4.58 1.93
N THR A 93 -9.74 4.47 1.31
CA THR A 93 -11.01 4.21 2.00
C THR A 93 -11.49 2.81 1.65
N VAL A 94 -11.83 2.04 2.68
CA VAL A 94 -12.47 0.72 2.53
C VAL A 94 -13.84 0.80 3.16
N SER A 95 -14.89 0.50 2.39
CA SER A 95 -16.29 0.54 2.84
C SER A 95 -17.01 -0.76 2.52
N CYS A 96 -18.02 -1.11 3.32
CA CYS A 96 -18.86 -2.27 3.08
C CYS A 96 -20.02 -1.90 2.17
N GLU A 97 -20.20 -2.69 1.13
CA GLU A 97 -21.39 -2.71 0.26
C GLU A 97 -22.28 -3.91 0.62
N PRO A 98 -23.47 -4.04 0.04
CA PRO A 98 -24.33 -5.21 0.26
C PRO A 98 -23.60 -6.55 0.09
N GLU A 99 -24.11 -7.57 0.75
CA GLU A 99 -23.60 -8.96 0.71
C GLU A 99 -22.14 -9.11 1.21
N GLY A 100 -21.64 -8.14 2.01
CA GLY A 100 -20.28 -8.19 2.59
C GLY A 100 -19.17 -7.87 1.58
N THR A 101 -19.51 -7.37 0.40
CA THR A 101 -18.56 -6.85 -0.58
C THR A 101 -17.84 -5.63 -0.01
N LEU A 102 -16.54 -5.56 -0.17
CA LEU A 102 -15.75 -4.40 0.23
C LEU A 102 -15.31 -3.60 -0.99
N HIS A 103 -15.58 -2.30 -0.95
CA HIS A 103 -15.15 -1.34 -1.95
C HIS A 103 -13.89 -0.61 -1.46
N TYR A 104 -12.83 -0.75 -2.21
CA TYR A 104 -11.56 -0.05 -2.01
C TYR A 104 -11.48 1.15 -2.94
N ARG A 105 -11.22 2.31 -2.36
CA ARG A 105 -11.07 3.57 -3.09
C ARG A 105 -9.79 4.27 -2.63
N SER A 106 -8.79 4.34 -3.51
CA SER A 106 -7.53 5.04 -3.27
C SER A 106 -7.54 6.37 -4.00
N VAL A 107 -7.35 7.48 -3.29
CA VAL A 107 -7.27 8.84 -3.85
C VAL A 107 -5.84 9.31 -3.77
N LEU A 108 -5.27 9.74 -4.89
CA LEU A 108 -3.93 10.34 -4.94
C LEU A 108 -4.03 11.81 -4.51
N LEU A 109 -3.51 12.14 -3.33
CA LEU A 109 -3.61 13.47 -2.74
C LEU A 109 -2.44 14.39 -3.16
N ARG A 110 -1.23 13.82 -3.24
CA ARG A 110 -0.01 14.58 -3.51
C ARG A 110 1.06 13.71 -4.12
N VAL A 111 1.81 14.26 -5.06
CA VAL A 111 3.01 13.65 -5.65
C VAL A 111 4.20 14.57 -5.42
N GLU A 112 5.29 14.01 -4.95
CA GLU A 112 6.57 14.70 -4.79
C GLU A 112 7.63 13.97 -5.62
N LEU A 113 8.37 14.72 -6.43
CA LEU A 113 9.58 14.22 -7.06
C LEU A 113 10.67 14.07 -6.00
N ARG A 114 11.49 13.04 -6.13
CA ARG A 114 12.68 12.84 -5.29
C ARG A 114 13.84 12.31 -6.11
N THR A 115 15.04 12.42 -5.56
CA THR A 115 16.21 11.72 -6.09
C THR A 115 15.90 10.22 -6.17
N ARG A 116 16.28 9.59 -7.28
CA ARG A 116 16.06 8.16 -7.51
C ARG A 116 16.56 7.31 -6.35
N PHE A 117 15.77 6.36 -5.96
CA PHE A 117 15.97 5.56 -4.78
C PHE A 117 16.14 4.08 -5.15
N ALA A 118 17.39 3.64 -5.22
CA ALA A 118 17.72 2.28 -5.62
C ALA A 118 17.04 1.20 -4.76
N LEU A 119 16.77 1.50 -3.47
CA LEU A 119 16.07 0.59 -2.57
C LEU A 119 14.67 0.19 -3.07
N LEU A 120 13.97 1.08 -3.77
CA LEU A 120 12.63 0.83 -4.32
C LEU A 120 12.65 0.37 -5.79
N GLU A 121 13.82 0.26 -6.39
CA GLU A 121 13.96 -0.20 -7.76
C GLU A 121 13.90 -1.74 -7.81
N PRO A 122 12.93 -2.35 -8.53
CA PRO A 122 12.81 -3.80 -8.61
C PRO A 122 14.06 -4.49 -9.18
N SER A 123 14.73 -3.84 -10.13
CA SER A 123 15.92 -4.38 -10.82
C SER A 123 17.23 -4.22 -10.01
N THR A 124 17.22 -3.51 -8.88
CA THR A 124 18.41 -3.32 -8.06
C THR A 124 18.84 -4.65 -7.43
N LYS A 125 20.13 -4.98 -7.54
CA LYS A 125 20.73 -6.15 -6.90
C LYS A 125 20.50 -6.11 -5.39
N ARG A 126 20.04 -7.21 -4.80
CA ARG A 126 19.79 -7.30 -3.37
C ARG A 126 20.98 -7.89 -2.62
N THR A 127 21.32 -7.28 -1.48
CA THR A 127 22.27 -7.84 -0.53
C THR A 127 21.57 -8.80 0.44
N THR A 128 22.33 -9.48 1.29
CA THR A 128 21.79 -10.33 2.37
C THR A 128 21.23 -9.54 3.55
N ASN A 129 21.56 -8.24 3.64
CA ASN A 129 21.03 -7.36 4.69
C ASN A 129 19.51 -7.20 4.52
N ARG A 130 18.81 -7.06 5.64
CA ARG A 130 17.35 -6.94 5.69
C ARG A 130 16.94 -5.60 6.26
N LEU A 131 15.94 -4.97 5.65
CA LEU A 131 15.26 -3.80 6.19
C LEU A 131 13.77 -4.07 6.26
N THR A 132 13.18 -3.80 7.41
CA THR A 132 11.72 -3.90 7.61
C THR A 132 11.07 -2.56 7.35
N MET A 133 10.15 -2.51 6.39
CA MET A 133 9.44 -1.30 5.96
C MET A 133 7.94 -1.42 6.25
N CYS A 134 7.34 -0.33 6.71
CA CYS A 134 5.90 -0.24 6.86
C CYS A 134 5.21 -0.19 5.48
N SER A 135 4.28 -1.10 5.21
CA SER A 135 3.52 -1.16 3.96
C SER A 135 2.67 0.10 3.74
N CYS A 136 2.18 0.73 4.82
CA CYS A 136 1.34 1.91 4.73
C CYS A 136 2.18 3.20 4.58
N CYS A 137 3.00 3.57 5.56
CA CYS A 137 3.66 4.88 5.60
C CYS A 137 5.09 4.89 5.06
N LYS A 138 5.66 3.73 4.69
CA LYS A 138 7.03 3.56 4.19
C LYS A 138 8.12 3.92 5.20
N ARG A 139 7.83 4.07 6.50
CA ARG A 139 8.86 4.15 7.53
C ARG A 139 9.60 2.81 7.63
N VAL A 140 10.85 2.87 8.03
CA VAL A 140 11.74 1.71 8.17
C VAL A 140 12.07 1.51 9.64
N LEU A 141 12.01 0.27 10.11
CA LEU A 141 12.40 -0.10 11.47
C LEU A 141 13.93 -0.18 11.57
N ILE A 142 14.50 0.57 12.49
CA ILE A 142 15.92 0.57 12.83
C ILE A 142 16.04 0.33 14.34
N GLU A 143 16.46 -0.84 14.72
CA GLU A 143 16.69 -1.16 16.14
C GLU A 143 17.97 -0.52 16.68
N PRO A 144 18.00 -0.04 17.93
CA PRO A 144 16.87 0.07 18.87
C PRO A 144 16.08 1.39 18.74
N VAL A 145 16.28 2.17 17.68
CA VAL A 145 15.77 3.54 17.52
C VAL A 145 14.26 3.58 17.23
N GLY A 146 13.73 2.56 16.53
CA GLY A 146 12.33 2.50 16.13
C GLY A 146 12.08 2.84 14.65
N TRP A 147 10.85 3.31 14.35
CA TRP A 147 10.38 3.57 12.98
C TRP A 147 10.78 4.96 12.48
N LEU A 148 11.72 5.02 11.55
CA LEU A 148 12.27 6.23 10.97
C LEU A 148 11.72 6.48 9.55
N ALA A 149 11.73 7.73 9.12
CA ALA A 149 11.42 8.08 7.74
C ALA A 149 12.37 7.38 6.77
N LEU A 150 11.85 6.85 5.68
CA LEU A 150 12.62 6.14 4.65
C LEU A 150 13.80 6.99 4.15
N GLU A 151 13.57 8.28 3.93
CA GLU A 151 14.56 9.23 3.44
C GLU A 151 15.72 9.44 4.44
N ALA A 152 15.42 9.45 5.73
CA ALA A 152 16.43 9.57 6.79
C ALA A 152 17.29 8.30 6.89
N VAL A 153 16.69 7.13 6.74
CA VAL A 153 17.41 5.84 6.71
C VAL A 153 18.31 5.77 5.49
N ALA A 154 17.82 6.19 4.36
CA ALA A 154 18.58 6.19 3.13
C ALA A 154 19.83 7.08 3.18
N ALA A 155 19.68 8.27 3.73
CA ALA A 155 20.81 9.18 3.93
C ALA A 155 21.88 8.56 4.86
N LYS A 156 21.43 7.92 5.96
CA LYS A 156 22.35 7.28 6.92
C LYS A 156 23.10 6.08 6.35
N LEU A 157 22.45 5.32 5.47
CA LEU A 157 22.99 4.09 4.89
C LEU A 157 23.58 4.29 3.49
N ASN A 158 23.66 5.54 3.00
CA ASN A 158 24.14 5.90 1.66
C ASN A 158 23.44 5.10 0.54
N LEU A 159 22.12 4.90 0.66
CA LEU A 159 21.35 4.07 -0.29
C LEU A 159 20.91 4.81 -1.56
N PHE A 160 21.23 6.09 -1.69
CA PHE A 160 20.84 6.87 -2.89
C PHE A 160 21.71 6.52 -4.11
N GLU A 161 22.99 6.24 -3.92
CA GLU A 161 23.96 5.99 -5.00
C GLU A 161 24.46 4.54 -5.04
N SER A 162 23.85 3.65 -4.25
CA SER A 162 24.31 2.28 -4.13
C SER A 162 23.89 1.43 -5.34
N GLU A 163 24.81 0.66 -5.92
CA GLU A 163 24.51 -0.33 -6.97
C GLU A 163 23.74 -1.56 -6.44
N SER A 164 23.70 -1.71 -5.11
CA SER A 164 22.96 -2.78 -4.43
C SER A 164 22.20 -2.23 -3.24
N ALA A 165 21.11 -2.90 -2.85
CA ALA A 165 20.25 -2.48 -1.76
C ALA A 165 19.88 -3.67 -0.86
N PRO A 166 19.58 -3.45 0.43
CA PRO A 166 19.04 -4.48 1.30
C PRO A 166 17.78 -5.12 0.78
N CYS A 167 17.52 -6.37 1.17
CA CYS A 167 16.22 -6.99 0.97
C CYS A 167 15.17 -6.28 1.81
N LEU A 168 14.02 -5.95 1.20
CA LEU A 168 12.88 -5.34 1.89
C LEU A 168 11.93 -6.42 2.40
N PHE A 169 11.63 -6.33 3.68
CA PHE A 169 10.54 -7.05 4.33
C PHE A 169 9.46 -6.04 4.71
N TYR A 170 8.21 -6.43 4.61
CA TYR A 170 7.10 -5.53 4.86
C TYR A 170 6.30 -5.97 6.08
N THR A 171 5.77 -4.99 6.80
CA THR A 171 4.79 -5.15 7.86
C THR A 171 4.04 -3.83 8.02
N VAL A 172 3.15 -3.70 9.00
CA VAL A 172 2.50 -2.43 9.33
C VAL A 172 3.01 -1.94 10.68
N CYS A 173 3.47 -0.69 10.76
CA CYS A 173 3.97 -0.11 12.00
C CYS A 173 2.82 0.18 12.99
N PRO A 174 3.09 0.23 14.31
CA PRO A 174 2.07 0.50 15.33
C PRO A 174 1.24 1.74 15.05
N ASP A 175 1.85 2.87 14.69
CA ASP A 175 1.13 4.12 14.42
C ASP A 175 0.13 3.98 13.25
N CYS A 176 0.43 3.18 12.22
CA CYS A 176 -0.51 2.93 11.12
C CYS A 176 -1.65 1.99 11.54
N ILE A 177 -1.37 1.04 12.43
CA ILE A 177 -2.41 0.19 13.03
C ILE A 177 -3.36 1.06 13.85
N ASP A 178 -2.83 1.90 14.74
CA ASP A 178 -3.62 2.79 15.60
C ASP A 178 -4.43 3.79 14.78
N ALA A 179 -3.83 4.41 13.75
CA ALA A 179 -4.53 5.34 12.86
C ALA A 179 -5.75 4.68 12.17
N ALA A 180 -5.61 3.43 11.70
CA ALA A 180 -6.71 2.70 11.08
C ALA A 180 -7.82 2.33 12.09
N HIS A 181 -7.49 2.26 13.38
CA HIS A 181 -8.44 2.00 14.46
C HIS A 181 -9.22 3.24 14.89
N HIS A 182 -8.58 4.42 14.94
CA HIS A 182 -9.19 5.64 15.46
C HIS A 182 -10.07 6.40 14.46
N GLN A 183 -9.88 6.24 13.15
CA GLN A 183 -10.67 6.94 12.14
C GLN A 183 -12.07 6.34 11.89
N SER A 184 -12.41 5.27 12.58
CA SER A 184 -13.77 4.66 12.55
C SER A 184 -14.78 5.32 13.50
N SER A 185 -14.40 6.42 14.18
CA SER A 185 -15.18 7.00 15.31
C SER A 185 -15.71 8.42 15.03
N GLN A 186 -15.78 8.87 13.77
CA GLN A 186 -16.42 10.17 13.43
C GLN A 186 -17.53 10.00 12.41
#